data_b1715a7d810ac2bfe9341d281242d0db
#
_entry.id   b1715a7d810ac2bfe9341d281242d0db
#
_cell.length_a   1.000
_cell.length_b   1.000
_cell.length_c   1.000
_cell.angle_alpha   90.00
_cell.angle_beta   90.00
_cell.angle_gamma   90.00
#
_symmetry.space_group_name_H-M   'P 1'
#
loop_
_entity.id
_entity.type
_entity.pdbx_description
1 polymer ?
#
loop_
_entity_poly.entity_id
_entity_poly.type
_entity_poly.pdbx_seq_one_letter_code
_entity_poly.pdbx_strand_id
1 'polypeptide(L)'
;MENPNPQEPAPQVPVPQPPAPGGITEQQWILFLNISALAGFVVPSMGHILGPLIIWLVKKPESAAIDAAGREVLNFQISWTFWMVASVILAFVGSCLIVPIVLPVAVGIAWLVFVIIGSVKASNGEAYKFPLTIKML
;
A
#
# COMPACT_ATOMS: atom_id res chain seq x y z
N MET A 1 9.76 -11.32 -34.55
CA MET A 1 8.96 -10.28 -35.22
C MET A 1 9.86 -9.13 -35.57
N GLU A 2 10.02 -8.85 -36.81
CA GLU A 2 10.82 -7.74 -37.31
C GLU A 2 10.12 -6.42 -36.97
N ASN A 3 10.85 -5.50 -36.35
CA ASN A 3 10.35 -4.15 -36.06
C ASN A 3 10.11 -3.44 -37.40
N PRO A 4 8.87 -3.04 -37.71
CA PRO A 4 8.55 -2.43 -38.99
C PRO A 4 9.12 -1.02 -39.19
N ASN A 5 9.77 -0.46 -38.17
CA ASN A 5 10.41 0.85 -38.26
C ASN A 5 11.78 0.85 -37.56
N PRO A 6 12.90 0.65 -38.30
CA PRO A 6 14.25 0.64 -37.73
C PRO A 6 14.71 1.96 -37.09
N GLN A 7 13.91 3.01 -37.15
CA GLN A 7 14.24 4.34 -36.65
C GLN A 7 13.49 4.72 -35.36
N GLU A 8 12.60 3.86 -34.88
CA GLU A 8 11.92 4.12 -33.60
C GLU A 8 12.80 3.63 -32.45
N PRO A 9 13.28 4.54 -31.59
CA PRO A 9 14.07 4.13 -30.43
C PRO A 9 13.20 3.19 -29.58
N ALA A 10 13.74 2.05 -29.22
CA ALA A 10 13.06 1.14 -28.30
C ALA A 10 12.54 1.91 -27.06
N PRO A 11 11.34 1.59 -26.54
CA PRO A 11 10.83 2.24 -25.33
C PRO A 11 11.91 2.16 -24.25
N GLN A 12 12.48 3.30 -23.91
CA GLN A 12 13.48 3.36 -22.86
C GLN A 12 12.75 3.08 -21.55
N VAL A 13 13.00 1.93 -20.97
CA VAL A 13 12.66 1.65 -19.59
C VAL A 13 13.35 2.75 -18.76
N PRO A 14 12.61 3.55 -17.98
CA PRO A 14 13.24 4.57 -17.15
C PRO A 14 14.30 3.92 -16.27
N VAL A 15 15.56 4.24 -16.53
CA VAL A 15 16.66 3.79 -15.66
C VAL A 15 16.46 4.48 -14.31
N PRO A 16 16.40 3.76 -13.20
CA PRO A 16 16.32 4.37 -11.89
C PRO A 16 17.48 5.35 -11.73
N GLN A 17 17.16 6.63 -11.53
CA GLN A 17 18.19 7.63 -11.30
C GLN A 17 18.89 7.32 -9.97
N PRO A 18 20.22 7.33 -9.92
CA PRO A 18 20.92 7.18 -8.66
C PRO A 18 20.49 8.32 -7.72
N PRO A 19 20.22 8.00 -6.44
CA PRO A 19 19.81 9.01 -5.47
C PRO A 19 20.89 10.09 -5.35
N ALA A 20 20.45 11.34 -5.19
CA ALA A 20 21.35 12.45 -4.89
C ALA A 20 22.15 12.10 -3.61
N PRO A 21 23.43 12.48 -3.53
CA PRO A 21 24.26 12.20 -2.36
C PRO A 21 23.58 12.74 -1.09
N GLY A 22 23.24 11.86 -0.14
CA GLY A 22 22.57 12.22 1.11
C GLY A 22 21.04 12.30 1.07
N GLY A 23 20.39 12.01 -0.07
CA GLY A 23 18.93 11.98 -0.20
C GLY A 23 18.32 10.62 0.20
N ILE A 24 17.05 10.67 0.58
CA ILE A 24 16.26 9.46 0.82
C ILE A 24 16.01 8.76 -0.53
N THR A 25 16.31 7.47 -0.60
CA THR A 25 16.15 6.68 -1.82
C THR A 25 14.66 6.42 -2.13
N GLU A 26 14.35 6.11 -3.40
CA GLU A 26 13.02 5.70 -3.83
C GLU A 26 12.48 4.52 -3.00
N GLN A 27 13.33 3.52 -2.74
CA GLN A 27 12.98 2.37 -1.90
C GLN A 27 12.65 2.78 -0.46
N GLN A 28 13.37 3.74 0.10
CA GLN A 28 13.08 4.27 1.43
C GLN A 28 11.75 5.02 1.47
N TRP A 29 11.39 5.77 0.42
CA TRP A 29 10.07 6.39 0.33
C TRP A 29 8.94 5.36 0.24
N ILE A 30 9.13 4.29 -0.55
CA ILE A 30 8.17 3.18 -0.62
C ILE A 30 8.04 2.47 0.73
N LEU A 31 9.15 2.28 1.46
CA LEU A 31 9.14 1.75 2.82
C LEU A 31 8.35 2.66 3.76
N PHE A 32 8.56 3.98 3.70
CA PHE A 32 7.82 4.94 4.52
C PHE A 32 6.32 4.95 4.22
N LEU A 33 5.92 4.78 2.95
CA LEU A 33 4.51 4.62 2.57
C LEU A 33 3.87 3.45 3.33
N ASN A 34 4.54 2.31 3.39
CA ASN A 34 4.03 1.13 4.09
C ASN A 34 4.02 1.32 5.61
N ILE A 35 5.11 1.82 6.18
CA ILE A 35 5.23 2.03 7.63
C ILE A 35 4.27 3.10 8.12
N SER A 36 4.03 4.16 7.32
CA SER A 36 3.10 5.23 7.68
C SER A 36 1.66 4.75 7.88
N ALA A 37 1.29 3.62 7.28
CA ALA A 37 0.01 2.97 7.55
C ALA A 37 -0.14 2.56 9.03
N LEU A 38 0.97 2.26 9.72
CA LEU A 38 0.98 1.94 11.15
C LEU A 38 0.68 3.15 12.03
N ALA A 39 0.73 4.37 11.48
CA ALA A 39 0.30 5.59 12.19
C ALA A 39 -1.16 5.54 12.64
N GLY A 40 -1.96 4.66 12.06
CA GLY A 40 -3.33 4.37 12.50
C GLY A 40 -3.44 3.91 13.95
N PHE A 41 -2.38 3.32 14.51
CA PHE A 41 -2.33 2.97 15.93
C PHE A 41 -2.17 4.20 16.85
N VAL A 42 -1.56 5.28 16.33
CA VAL A 42 -1.33 6.52 17.08
C VAL A 42 -2.51 7.48 16.94
N VAL A 43 -3.10 7.55 15.74
CA VAL A 43 -4.26 8.37 15.44
C VAL A 43 -5.43 7.47 15.06
N PRO A 44 -6.32 7.15 16.01
CA PRO A 44 -7.46 6.29 15.74
C PRO A 44 -8.33 6.86 14.61
N SER A 45 -8.87 5.99 13.80
CA SER A 45 -9.85 6.21 12.74
C SER A 45 -9.30 6.50 11.34
N MET A 46 -8.36 7.41 11.15
CA MET A 46 -7.96 7.85 9.80
C MET A 46 -6.44 7.84 9.55
N GLY A 47 -5.62 7.70 10.59
CA GLY A 47 -4.16 7.81 10.48
C GLY A 47 -3.53 6.80 9.51
N HIS A 48 -4.09 5.60 9.43
CA HIS A 48 -3.60 4.55 8.54
C HIS A 48 -3.80 4.85 7.03
N ILE A 49 -4.74 5.74 6.69
CA ILE A 49 -4.96 6.21 5.32
C ILE A 49 -4.23 7.53 5.08
N LEU A 50 -4.32 8.47 6.05
CA LEU A 50 -3.75 9.80 5.91
C LEU A 50 -2.22 9.79 5.81
N GLY A 51 -1.55 8.92 6.56
CA GLY A 51 -0.10 8.78 6.50
C GLY A 51 0.39 8.47 5.08
N PRO A 52 0.01 7.31 4.50
CA PRO A 52 0.38 6.96 3.13
C PRO A 52 -0.12 7.97 2.09
N LEU A 53 -1.30 8.55 2.28
CA LEU A 53 -1.89 9.52 1.36
C LEU A 53 -1.02 10.79 1.25
N ILE A 54 -0.58 11.33 2.38
CA ILE A 54 0.26 12.53 2.41
C ILE A 54 1.60 12.27 1.72
N ILE A 55 2.26 11.16 2.05
CA ILE A 55 3.54 10.80 1.44
C ILE A 55 3.37 10.60 -0.06
N TRP A 56 2.33 9.89 -0.48
CA TRP A 56 2.05 9.66 -1.90
C TRP A 56 1.79 10.96 -2.65
N LEU A 57 0.94 11.86 -2.14
CA LEU A 57 0.62 13.12 -2.80
C LEU A 57 1.85 14.02 -2.98
N VAL A 58 2.77 14.01 -2.00
CA VAL A 58 3.98 14.84 -2.04
C VAL A 58 5.03 14.22 -2.99
N LYS A 59 5.15 12.89 -3.01
CA LYS A 59 6.26 12.20 -3.67
C LYS A 59 5.91 11.56 -5.02
N LYS A 60 4.64 11.38 -5.35
CA LYS A 60 4.24 10.76 -6.63
C LYS A 60 4.81 11.44 -7.88
N PRO A 61 5.04 12.79 -7.93
CA PRO A 61 5.60 13.41 -9.12
C PRO A 61 7.08 13.09 -9.34
N GLU A 62 7.77 12.62 -8.30
CA GLU A 62 9.23 12.40 -8.34
C GLU A 62 9.59 11.02 -8.90
N SER A 63 8.70 10.03 -8.78
CA SER A 63 8.98 8.64 -9.20
C SER A 63 7.71 7.88 -9.54
N ALA A 64 7.72 7.21 -10.69
CA ALA A 64 6.66 6.29 -11.12
C ALA A 64 6.53 5.08 -10.17
N ALA A 65 7.63 4.62 -9.57
CA ALA A 65 7.60 3.53 -8.60
C ALA A 65 6.95 3.96 -7.28
N ILE A 66 7.18 5.18 -6.81
CA ILE A 66 6.52 5.75 -5.64
C ILE A 66 5.02 5.93 -5.91
N ASP A 67 4.64 6.41 -7.11
CA ASP A 67 3.23 6.54 -7.49
C ASP A 67 2.52 5.18 -7.51
N ALA A 68 3.12 4.17 -8.13
CA ALA A 68 2.56 2.82 -8.18
C ALA A 68 2.43 2.19 -6.78
N ALA A 69 3.47 2.29 -5.96
CA ALA A 69 3.46 1.78 -4.59
C ALA A 69 2.43 2.49 -3.71
N GLY A 70 2.33 3.81 -3.82
CA GLY A 70 1.35 4.60 -3.07
C GLY A 70 -0.09 4.24 -3.42
N ARG A 71 -0.40 4.04 -4.69
CA ARG A 71 -1.73 3.55 -5.14
C ARG A 71 -2.04 2.17 -4.56
N GLU A 72 -1.08 1.26 -4.59
CA GLU A 72 -1.28 -0.09 -4.06
C GLU A 72 -1.53 -0.05 -2.55
N VAL A 73 -0.73 0.70 -1.79
CA VAL A 73 -0.90 0.86 -0.33
C VAL A 73 -2.25 1.50 -0.01
N LEU A 74 -2.63 2.57 -0.70
CA LEU A 74 -3.90 3.25 -0.46
C LEU A 74 -5.11 2.37 -0.81
N ASN A 75 -5.06 1.68 -1.95
CA ASN A 75 -6.11 0.72 -2.32
C ASN A 75 -6.25 -0.38 -1.27
N PHE A 76 -5.14 -0.90 -0.77
CA PHE A 76 -5.13 -1.90 0.29
C PHE A 76 -5.77 -1.34 1.57
N GLN A 77 -5.36 -0.15 2.02
CA GLN A 77 -5.90 0.47 3.24
C GLN A 77 -7.41 0.75 3.14
N ILE A 78 -7.85 1.28 2.00
CA ILE A 78 -9.28 1.54 1.76
C ILE A 78 -10.06 0.21 1.76
N SER A 79 -9.56 -0.80 1.06
CA SER A 79 -10.21 -2.11 0.98
C SER A 79 -10.31 -2.78 2.36
N TRP A 80 -9.24 -2.73 3.15
CA TRP A 80 -9.24 -3.31 4.49
C TRP A 80 -10.11 -2.53 5.47
N THR A 81 -10.21 -1.22 5.33
CA THR A 81 -11.17 -0.40 6.07
C THR A 81 -12.61 -0.84 5.74
N PHE A 82 -12.90 -1.05 4.46
CA PHE A 82 -14.21 -1.56 4.04
C PHE A 82 -14.51 -2.94 4.67
N TRP A 83 -13.57 -3.89 4.61
CA TRP A 83 -13.73 -5.21 5.22
C TRP A 83 -13.90 -5.14 6.73
N MET A 84 -13.17 -4.24 7.39
CA MET A 84 -13.30 -4.02 8.84
C MET A 84 -14.69 -3.49 9.20
N VAL A 85 -15.19 -2.48 8.48
CA VAL A 85 -16.53 -1.93 8.69
C VAL A 85 -17.60 -3.00 8.42
N ALA A 86 -17.48 -3.75 7.34
CA ALA A 86 -18.39 -4.85 7.03
C ALA A 86 -18.40 -5.92 8.14
N SER A 87 -17.22 -6.25 8.69
CA SER A 87 -17.09 -7.20 9.80
C SER A 87 -17.78 -6.71 11.08
N VAL A 88 -17.65 -5.41 11.39
CA VAL A 88 -18.30 -4.80 12.55
C VAL A 88 -19.82 -4.79 12.38
N ILE A 89 -20.32 -4.43 11.21
CA ILE A 89 -21.77 -4.47 10.91
C ILE A 89 -22.30 -5.90 11.04
N LEU A 90 -21.59 -6.87 10.47
CA LEU A 90 -21.98 -8.28 10.56
C LEU A 90 -21.96 -8.78 12.01
N ALA A 91 -21.00 -8.33 12.82
CA ALA A 91 -20.93 -8.60 14.24
C ALA A 91 -22.13 -8.06 15.00
N PHE A 92 -22.58 -6.86 14.68
CA PHE A 92 -23.78 -6.26 15.28
C PHE A 92 -25.07 -6.99 14.93
N VAL A 93 -25.21 -7.37 13.66
CA VAL A 93 -26.39 -8.11 13.17
C VAL A 93 -26.43 -9.54 13.70
N GLY A 94 -25.25 -10.14 13.91
CA GLY A 94 -25.11 -11.52 14.39
C GLY A 94 -24.86 -11.67 15.89
N SER A 95 -25.28 -10.70 16.73
CA SER A 95 -24.91 -10.59 18.16
C SER A 95 -25.29 -11.79 19.06
N CYS A 96 -25.84 -12.87 18.53
CA CYS A 96 -26.11 -14.13 19.25
C CYS A 96 -25.00 -15.19 19.18
N LEU A 97 -23.88 -14.94 18.49
CA LEU A 97 -22.83 -15.95 18.26
C LEU A 97 -21.43 -15.39 18.60
N ILE A 98 -20.59 -16.25 19.16
CA ILE A 98 -19.17 -15.97 19.50
C ILE A 98 -18.34 -15.52 18.26
N VAL A 99 -18.76 -15.94 17.07
CA VAL A 99 -18.14 -15.62 15.77
C VAL A 99 -17.96 -14.09 15.52
N PRO A 100 -18.88 -13.21 15.90
CA PRO A 100 -18.78 -11.78 15.63
C PRO A 100 -17.61 -11.06 16.32
N ILE A 101 -17.12 -11.58 17.43
CA ILE A 101 -15.98 -10.97 18.13
C ILE A 101 -14.65 -11.42 17.52
N VAL A 102 -14.57 -12.69 17.09
CA VAL A 102 -13.35 -13.27 16.53
C VAL A 102 -13.05 -12.73 15.14
N LEU A 103 -14.07 -12.45 14.33
CA LEU A 103 -13.89 -12.03 12.93
C LEU A 103 -13.16 -10.68 12.78
N PRO A 104 -13.54 -9.58 13.46
CA PRO A 104 -12.82 -8.33 13.38
C PRO A 104 -11.36 -8.43 13.88
N VAL A 105 -11.14 -9.23 14.92
CA VAL A 105 -9.79 -9.48 15.44
C VAL A 105 -8.94 -10.22 14.41
N ALA A 106 -9.47 -11.27 13.80
CA ALA A 106 -8.77 -12.02 12.75
C ALA A 106 -8.45 -11.15 11.53
N VAL A 107 -9.38 -10.30 11.10
CA VAL A 107 -9.17 -9.32 10.00
C VAL A 107 -8.08 -8.32 10.37
N GLY A 108 -8.09 -7.80 11.60
CA GLY A 108 -7.07 -6.87 12.09
C GLY A 108 -5.67 -7.48 12.13
N ILE A 109 -5.55 -8.74 12.58
CA ILE A 109 -4.27 -9.46 12.59
C ILE A 109 -3.78 -9.71 11.16
N ALA A 110 -4.65 -10.14 10.24
CA ALA A 110 -4.29 -10.35 8.84
C ALA A 110 -3.83 -9.04 8.19
N TRP A 111 -4.50 -7.93 8.44
CA TRP A 111 -4.09 -6.61 7.98
C TRP A 111 -2.67 -6.27 8.45
N LEU A 112 -2.39 -6.43 9.75
CA LEU A 112 -1.07 -6.16 10.32
C LEU A 112 0.01 -7.01 9.65
N VAL A 113 -0.25 -8.31 9.46
CA VAL A 113 0.70 -9.22 8.80
C VAL A 113 0.99 -8.76 7.37
N PHE A 114 -0.01 -8.39 6.58
CA PHE A 114 0.19 -7.93 5.21
C PHE A 114 0.93 -6.59 5.14
N VAL A 115 0.67 -5.66 6.05
CA VAL A 115 1.43 -4.40 6.14
C VAL A 115 2.90 -4.67 6.46
N ILE A 116 3.19 -5.59 7.39
CA ILE A 116 4.57 -5.98 7.72
C ILE A 116 5.26 -6.63 6.51
N ILE A 117 4.60 -7.57 5.83
CA ILE A 117 5.15 -8.23 4.62
C ILE A 117 5.44 -7.19 3.53
N GLY A 118 4.49 -6.28 3.26
CA GLY A 118 4.69 -5.20 2.29
C GLY A 118 5.86 -4.29 2.64
N SER A 119 6.04 -3.96 3.92
CA SER A 119 7.16 -3.16 4.40
C SER A 119 8.50 -3.87 4.23
N VAL A 120 8.58 -5.16 4.54
CA VAL A 120 9.79 -5.96 4.35
C VAL A 120 10.15 -6.08 2.87
N LYS A 121 9.17 -6.34 2.00
CA LYS A 121 9.41 -6.40 0.56
C LYS A 121 9.85 -5.06 -0.02
N ALA A 122 9.27 -3.96 0.43
CA ALA A 122 9.69 -2.62 0.02
C ALA A 122 11.14 -2.33 0.45
N SER A 123 11.55 -2.74 1.64
CA SER A 123 12.94 -2.58 2.10
C SER A 123 13.95 -3.39 1.28
N ASN A 124 13.51 -4.51 0.69
CA ASN A 124 14.30 -5.34 -0.22
C ASN A 124 14.27 -4.86 -1.69
N GLY A 125 13.55 -3.77 -1.98
CA GLY A 125 13.38 -3.26 -3.34
C GLY A 125 12.40 -4.07 -4.19
N GLU A 126 11.57 -4.93 -3.59
CA GLU A 126 10.59 -5.75 -4.26
C GLU A 126 9.22 -5.07 -4.28
N ALA A 127 8.52 -5.14 -5.43
CA ALA A 127 7.11 -4.76 -5.52
C ALA A 127 6.24 -5.86 -4.90
N TYR A 128 5.29 -5.47 -4.04
CA TYR A 128 4.34 -6.38 -3.43
C TYR A 128 2.90 -5.96 -3.73
N LYS A 129 2.11 -6.89 -4.25
CA LYS A 129 0.68 -6.70 -4.45
C LYS A 129 -0.08 -7.31 -3.26
N PHE A 130 -0.81 -6.48 -2.54
CA PHE A 130 -1.61 -6.92 -1.42
C PHE A 130 -2.78 -7.79 -1.89
N PRO A 131 -3.00 -8.97 -1.27
CA PRO A 131 -4.14 -9.81 -1.60
C PRO A 131 -5.46 -9.17 -1.13
N LEU A 132 -6.58 -9.62 -1.71
CA LEU A 132 -7.93 -9.16 -1.37
C LEU A 132 -8.15 -7.64 -1.48
N THR A 133 -7.30 -6.96 -2.25
CA THR A 133 -7.41 -5.53 -2.47
C THR A 133 -8.42 -5.22 -3.56
N ILE A 134 -9.39 -4.36 -3.25
CA ILE A 134 -10.30 -3.79 -4.24
C ILE A 134 -9.61 -2.55 -4.81
N LYS A 135 -9.33 -2.55 -6.10
CA LYS A 135 -8.65 -1.42 -6.74
C LYS A 135 -9.63 -0.28 -6.95
N MET A 136 -9.39 0.81 -6.24
CA MET A 136 -10.21 2.03 -6.28
C MET A 136 -9.45 3.22 -6.86
N LEU A 137 -8.12 3.13 -6.94
CA LEU A 137 -7.24 4.19 -7.43
C LEU A 137 -6.50 3.82 -8.72
#